data_3a84c1c5b5020f67e4238f5686d56234
#
_entry.id   3a84c1c5b5020f67e4238f5686d56234
#
_cell.length_a   1.000
_cell.length_b   1.000
_cell.length_c   1.000
_cell.angle_alpha   90.00
_cell.angle_beta   90.00
_cell.angle_gamma   90.00
#
_symmetry.space_group_name_H-M   'P 1'
#
loop_
_entity.id
_entity.type
_entity.pdbx_description
1 polymer ?
#
loop_
_entity_poly.entity_id
_entity_poly.type
_entity_poly.pdbx_seq_one_letter_code
_entity_poly.pdbx_strand_id
1 'polypeptide(L)'
;MKNKLKKITAMLLSIGMLMTLCVGANVKAAEPETGSITIHKLKVEEEDDYNKLVEGLNNKGTGQLLEKDNPLIKDYKPFPGITFKLTKLVDDGSVKLDPKEATDLFNNHRDKTFGTDGTKEGTTDDNGEYKFDNLPLGAYLLQEEDHAQVSKKMAPAIIYVPTYNPENKTDTNAPKWLYDIHVYPKNLIHQGGPDIDKDVVNEGNNHAGENIGDVFPWIITTTVPLKDDEEIYNKYIITDVIDSRLDFVNEEKIS
;
A
#
# COMPACT_ATOMS: atom_id res chain seq x y z
N MET A 1 -51.74 -9.88 57.88
CA MET A 1 -51.23 -10.99 57.03
C MET A 1 -51.58 -10.79 55.54
N LYS A 2 -52.73 -10.34 55.15
CA LYS A 2 -53.17 -10.19 53.74
C LYS A 2 -52.31 -9.20 52.91
N ASN A 3 -51.76 -8.12 53.49
CA ASN A 3 -50.95 -7.16 52.75
C ASN A 3 -49.49 -7.58 52.48
N LYS A 4 -48.92 -8.50 53.28
CA LYS A 4 -47.60 -9.06 53.03
C LYS A 4 -47.62 -10.09 51.90
N LEU A 5 -48.72 -10.85 51.82
CA LEU A 5 -48.90 -11.83 50.74
C LEU A 5 -49.03 -11.18 49.37
N LYS A 6 -49.76 -10.06 49.26
CA LYS A 6 -49.91 -9.29 48.01
C LYS A 6 -48.57 -8.68 47.53
N LYS A 7 -47.70 -8.26 48.47
CA LYS A 7 -46.36 -7.73 48.10
C LYS A 7 -45.41 -8.83 47.64
N ILE A 8 -45.49 -10.00 48.21
CA ILE A 8 -44.66 -11.15 47.80
C ILE A 8 -45.12 -11.65 46.42
N THR A 9 -46.43 -11.73 46.17
CA THR A 9 -46.97 -12.14 44.85
C THR A 9 -46.59 -11.15 43.74
N ALA A 10 -46.62 -9.85 44.02
CA ALA A 10 -46.20 -8.80 43.05
C ALA A 10 -44.71 -8.83 42.75
N MET A 11 -43.87 -9.16 43.79
CA MET A 11 -42.42 -9.27 43.61
C MET A 11 -42.02 -10.56 42.87
N LEU A 12 -42.71 -11.66 43.06
CA LEU A 12 -42.51 -12.90 42.31
C LEU A 12 -42.95 -12.79 40.83
N LEU A 13 -44.03 -12.01 40.56
CA LEU A 13 -44.45 -11.74 39.17
C LEU A 13 -43.48 -10.83 38.45
N SER A 14 -42.84 -9.87 39.14
CA SER A 14 -41.83 -8.98 38.50
C SER A 14 -40.52 -9.74 38.21
N ILE A 15 -40.13 -10.68 39.08
CA ILE A 15 -38.94 -11.53 38.84
C ILE A 15 -39.19 -12.55 37.72
N GLY A 16 -40.41 -13.11 37.65
CA GLY A 16 -40.79 -14.02 36.57
C GLY A 16 -40.84 -13.30 35.19
N MET A 17 -41.26 -12.03 35.15
CA MET A 17 -41.33 -11.26 33.90
C MET A 17 -39.95 -10.80 33.44
N LEU A 18 -38.98 -10.61 34.36
CA LEU A 18 -37.59 -10.30 33.99
C LEU A 18 -36.84 -11.52 33.44
N MET A 19 -37.18 -12.74 33.92
CA MET A 19 -36.53 -13.97 33.45
C MET A 19 -37.07 -14.46 32.08
N THR A 20 -38.29 -14.09 31.71
CA THR A 20 -38.86 -14.45 30.40
C THR A 20 -38.37 -13.56 29.26
N LEU A 21 -37.75 -12.41 29.54
CA LEU A 21 -37.11 -11.57 28.55
C LEU A 21 -35.67 -12.01 28.19
N CYS A 22 -35.11 -12.97 28.95
CA CYS A 22 -33.76 -13.50 28.69
C CYS A 22 -33.74 -14.85 27.95
N VAL A 23 -34.91 -15.38 27.56
CA VAL A 23 -34.97 -16.65 26.81
C VAL A 23 -35.09 -16.32 25.30
N GLY A 24 -33.95 -16.29 24.66
CA GLY A 24 -33.85 -16.66 23.22
C GLY A 24 -34.17 -15.61 22.21
N ALA A 25 -33.70 -14.39 22.37
CA ALA A 25 -33.30 -13.67 21.18
C ALA A 25 -31.86 -14.08 20.85
N ASN A 26 -31.67 -14.98 19.92
CA ASN A 26 -30.45 -15.02 19.15
C ASN A 26 -30.38 -13.69 18.40
N VAL A 27 -29.91 -12.64 19.08
CA VAL A 27 -29.56 -11.38 18.44
C VAL A 27 -28.29 -11.73 17.62
N LYS A 28 -28.54 -12.13 16.38
CA LYS A 28 -27.48 -12.18 15.40
C LYS A 28 -26.90 -10.77 15.40
N ALA A 29 -25.64 -10.61 15.83
CA ALA A 29 -25.00 -9.31 15.78
C ALA A 29 -25.16 -8.78 14.36
N ALA A 30 -25.62 -7.54 14.23
CA ALA A 30 -25.72 -6.91 12.93
C ALA A 30 -24.32 -6.92 12.29
N GLU A 31 -24.25 -7.26 11.01
CA GLU A 31 -22.98 -7.18 10.28
C GLU A 31 -22.51 -5.73 10.28
N PRO A 32 -21.19 -5.46 10.40
CA PRO A 32 -20.67 -4.09 10.34
C PRO A 32 -21.06 -3.40 9.04
N GLU A 33 -21.43 -2.13 9.12
CA GLU A 33 -21.73 -1.31 7.93
C GLU A 33 -20.46 -0.71 7.30
N THR A 34 -19.37 -0.72 8.03
CA THR A 34 -18.06 -0.19 7.61
C THR A 34 -16.95 -1.18 7.97
N GLY A 35 -15.78 -0.98 7.37
CA GLY A 35 -14.57 -1.71 7.72
C GLY A 35 -13.35 -0.81 7.63
N SER A 36 -12.16 -1.42 7.58
CA SER A 36 -10.90 -0.71 7.45
C SER A 36 -9.91 -1.45 6.56
N ILE A 37 -8.92 -0.70 6.05
CA ILE A 37 -7.74 -1.24 5.38
C ILE A 37 -6.52 -0.68 6.10
N THR A 38 -5.72 -1.56 6.71
CA THR A 38 -4.46 -1.21 7.34
C THR A 38 -3.30 -1.64 6.46
N ILE A 39 -2.46 -0.69 6.12
CA ILE A 39 -1.24 -0.90 5.34
C ILE A 39 -0.11 -1.15 6.31
N HIS A 40 0.70 -2.19 6.05
CA HIS A 40 1.95 -2.49 6.71
C HIS A 40 3.05 -2.46 5.65
N LYS A 41 3.64 -1.29 5.45
CA LYS A 41 4.63 -1.07 4.41
C LYS A 41 5.99 -1.57 4.83
N LEU A 42 6.61 -2.35 3.95
CA LEU A 42 7.92 -2.95 4.17
C LEU A 42 8.89 -2.55 3.06
N LYS A 43 10.16 -2.32 3.42
CA LYS A 43 11.24 -2.08 2.47
C LYS A 43 12.03 -3.37 2.21
N VAL A 44 12.44 -3.56 0.97
CA VAL A 44 13.29 -4.65 0.50
C VAL A 44 14.53 -4.04 -0.14
N GLU A 45 15.69 -4.47 0.30
CA GLU A 45 16.97 -3.91 -0.15
C GLU A 45 17.53 -4.71 -1.33
N GLU A 46 17.28 -6.02 -1.41
CA GLU A 46 17.81 -6.91 -2.44
C GLU A 46 16.76 -7.25 -3.50
N GLU A 47 17.12 -7.15 -4.77
CA GLU A 47 16.22 -7.44 -5.89
C GLU A 47 15.79 -8.91 -5.92
N ASP A 48 16.68 -9.84 -5.59
CA ASP A 48 16.37 -11.26 -5.53
C ASP A 48 15.32 -11.56 -4.46
N ASP A 49 15.38 -10.89 -3.32
CA ASP A 49 14.40 -11.03 -2.25
C ASP A 49 13.06 -10.40 -2.62
N TYR A 50 13.09 -9.25 -3.30
CA TYR A 50 11.88 -8.64 -3.85
C TYR A 50 11.17 -9.58 -4.82
N ASN A 51 11.89 -10.17 -5.76
CA ASN A 51 11.33 -11.09 -6.74
C ASN A 51 10.74 -12.36 -6.09
N LYS A 52 11.45 -12.97 -5.13
CA LYS A 52 10.94 -14.11 -4.33
C LYS A 52 9.65 -13.76 -3.58
N LEU A 53 9.59 -12.56 -3.01
CA LEU A 53 8.40 -12.09 -2.30
C LEU A 53 7.22 -11.87 -3.23
N VAL A 54 7.43 -11.21 -4.37
CA VAL A 54 6.37 -10.99 -5.37
C VAL A 54 5.81 -12.33 -5.85
N GLU A 55 6.66 -13.28 -6.18
CA GLU A 55 6.25 -14.63 -6.56
C GLU A 55 5.51 -15.36 -5.43
N GLY A 56 6.02 -15.27 -4.20
CA GLY A 56 5.43 -15.92 -3.03
C GLY A 56 4.08 -15.33 -2.61
N LEU A 57 3.86 -14.03 -2.84
CA LEU A 57 2.66 -13.30 -2.42
C LEU A 57 1.55 -13.25 -3.47
N ASN A 58 1.87 -13.43 -4.75
CA ASN A 58 0.89 -13.35 -5.84
C ASN A 58 -0.36 -14.23 -5.67
N ASN A 59 -0.38 -15.12 -4.68
CA ASN A 59 -1.52 -15.98 -4.36
C ASN A 59 -1.86 -16.06 -2.85
N LYS A 60 -1.28 -15.22 -1.98
CA LYS A 60 -1.36 -15.41 -0.52
C LYS A 60 -1.85 -14.20 0.28
N GLY A 61 -2.29 -13.13 -0.37
CA GLY A 61 -2.92 -12.01 0.31
C GLY A 61 -4.26 -12.44 0.92
N THR A 62 -4.25 -12.76 2.22
CA THR A 62 -5.44 -13.23 2.93
C THR A 62 -6.28 -12.09 3.49
N GLY A 63 -5.74 -10.89 3.57
CA GLY A 63 -6.35 -9.76 4.28
C GLY A 63 -6.25 -9.84 5.80
N GLN A 64 -5.58 -10.86 6.34
CA GLN A 64 -5.41 -11.07 7.77
C GLN A 64 -4.19 -10.34 8.33
N LEU A 65 -4.23 -9.98 9.61
CA LEU A 65 -3.05 -9.52 10.34
C LEU A 65 -2.04 -10.68 10.46
N LEU A 66 -0.81 -10.42 10.03
CA LEU A 66 0.29 -11.37 10.18
C LEU A 66 1.01 -11.13 11.51
N GLU A 67 1.32 -12.21 12.23
CA GLU A 67 2.17 -12.13 13.41
C GLU A 67 3.58 -11.68 13.04
N LYS A 68 4.27 -10.99 13.97
CA LYS A 68 5.60 -10.39 13.72
C LYS A 68 6.69 -11.40 13.31
N ASP A 69 6.55 -12.65 13.72
CA ASP A 69 7.45 -13.74 13.39
C ASP A 69 7.08 -14.47 12.09
N ASN A 70 6.03 -14.01 11.41
CA ASN A 70 5.59 -14.62 10.15
C ASN A 70 6.73 -14.56 9.11
N PRO A 71 7.07 -15.69 8.46
CA PRO A 71 8.17 -15.76 7.49
C PRO A 71 8.05 -14.78 6.32
N LEU A 72 6.85 -14.28 6.03
CA LEU A 72 6.62 -13.33 4.94
C LEU A 72 7.01 -11.89 5.28
N ILE A 73 7.18 -11.58 6.57
CA ILE A 73 7.42 -10.18 7.02
C ILE A 73 8.58 -10.02 8.00
N LYS A 74 8.95 -11.07 8.75
CA LYS A 74 9.89 -11.01 9.88
C LYS A 74 11.28 -10.45 9.54
N ASP A 75 11.73 -10.66 8.31
CA ASP A 75 13.07 -10.31 7.87
C ASP A 75 13.12 -8.92 7.18
N TYR A 76 11.97 -8.23 7.10
CA TYR A 76 11.86 -6.93 6.44
C TYR A 76 11.62 -5.80 7.43
N LYS A 77 12.19 -4.63 7.12
CA LYS A 77 12.04 -3.44 7.95
C LYS A 77 10.79 -2.65 7.55
N PRO A 78 10.13 -1.99 8.50
CA PRO A 78 9.10 -1.00 8.19
C PRO A 78 9.62 0.08 7.23
N PHE A 79 8.72 0.61 6.40
CA PHE A 79 9.04 1.70 5.49
C PHE A 79 8.10 2.90 5.75
N PRO A 80 8.56 3.89 6.55
CA PRO A 80 7.80 5.10 6.80
C PRO A 80 7.80 6.05 5.60
N GLY A 81 6.90 7.04 5.63
CA GLY A 81 6.88 8.13 4.67
C GLY A 81 6.27 7.80 3.31
N ILE A 82 5.77 6.59 3.09
CA ILE A 82 5.17 6.18 1.82
C ILE A 82 3.70 6.56 1.79
N THR A 83 3.32 7.34 0.77
CA THR A 83 1.95 7.82 0.60
C THR A 83 1.13 6.87 -0.27
N PHE A 84 -0.08 6.60 0.20
CA PHE A 84 -1.07 5.78 -0.51
C PHE A 84 -2.34 6.57 -0.78
N LYS A 85 -2.94 6.30 -1.94
CA LYS A 85 -4.27 6.75 -2.30
C LYS A 85 -5.23 5.58 -2.32
N LEU A 86 -6.39 5.76 -1.70
CA LEU A 86 -7.47 4.78 -1.66
C LEU A 86 -8.71 5.39 -2.28
N THR A 87 -9.15 4.86 -3.42
CA THR A 87 -10.32 5.34 -4.14
C THR A 87 -11.42 4.29 -4.15
N LYS A 88 -12.63 4.63 -3.68
CA LYS A 88 -13.77 3.72 -3.78
C LYS A 88 -14.20 3.57 -5.23
N LEU A 89 -14.36 2.34 -5.68
CA LEU A 89 -14.81 2.03 -7.03
C LEU A 89 -16.34 2.04 -7.10
N VAL A 90 -16.89 2.50 -8.21
CA VAL A 90 -18.31 2.40 -8.51
C VAL A 90 -18.56 1.03 -9.10
N ASP A 91 -19.35 0.22 -8.42
CA ASP A 91 -19.82 -1.06 -8.95
C ASP A 91 -21.23 -0.89 -9.53
N ASP A 92 -21.27 -0.38 -10.75
CA ASP A 92 -22.52 -0.26 -11.53
C ASP A 92 -22.72 -1.44 -12.51
N GLY A 93 -21.83 -2.44 -12.42
CA GLY A 93 -21.83 -3.59 -13.30
C GLY A 93 -21.29 -3.30 -14.71
N SER A 94 -20.86 -2.08 -15.01
CA SER A 94 -20.33 -1.73 -16.33
C SER A 94 -18.90 -2.21 -16.56
N VAL A 95 -18.14 -2.44 -15.48
CA VAL A 95 -16.76 -2.92 -15.52
C VAL A 95 -16.61 -4.10 -14.56
N LYS A 96 -16.00 -5.17 -15.05
CA LYS A 96 -15.66 -6.31 -14.18
C LYS A 96 -14.49 -5.92 -13.28
N LEU A 97 -14.75 -5.85 -11.99
CA LEU A 97 -13.73 -5.57 -10.97
C LEU A 97 -12.92 -6.84 -10.69
N ASP A 98 -11.89 -7.09 -11.49
CA ASP A 98 -10.94 -8.20 -11.27
C ASP A 98 -9.66 -7.63 -10.61
N PRO A 99 -9.27 -8.09 -9.42
CA PRO A 99 -8.03 -7.65 -8.77
C PRO A 99 -6.77 -7.84 -9.63
N LYS A 100 -6.78 -8.81 -10.55
CA LYS A 100 -5.66 -9.04 -11.47
C LYS A 100 -5.55 -7.98 -12.56
N GLU A 101 -6.63 -7.28 -12.83
CA GLU A 101 -6.72 -6.23 -13.86
C GLU A 101 -6.68 -4.82 -13.26
N ALA A 102 -6.27 -4.68 -11.99
CA ALA A 102 -6.26 -3.40 -11.28
C ALA A 102 -5.47 -2.31 -12.02
N THR A 103 -4.35 -2.66 -12.63
CA THR A 103 -3.53 -1.72 -13.41
C THR A 103 -4.26 -1.27 -14.68
N ASP A 104 -4.94 -2.17 -15.36
CA ASP A 104 -5.73 -1.83 -16.55
C ASP A 104 -6.94 -0.96 -16.21
N LEU A 105 -7.65 -1.30 -15.13
CA LEU A 105 -8.75 -0.48 -14.59
C LEU A 105 -8.27 0.94 -14.29
N PHE A 106 -7.11 1.07 -13.67
CA PHE A 106 -6.53 2.38 -13.38
C PHE A 106 -6.21 3.18 -14.65
N ASN A 107 -5.56 2.55 -15.63
CA ASN A 107 -5.08 3.25 -16.83
C ASN A 107 -6.19 3.54 -17.85
N ASN A 108 -7.12 2.60 -18.04
CA ASN A 108 -8.04 2.63 -19.18
C ASN A 108 -9.50 2.91 -18.80
N HIS A 109 -9.87 2.77 -17.52
CA HIS A 109 -11.25 2.90 -17.08
C HIS A 109 -11.45 3.94 -15.97
N ARG A 110 -10.49 4.83 -15.80
CA ARG A 110 -10.46 5.82 -14.72
C ARG A 110 -11.77 6.60 -14.56
N ASP A 111 -12.31 7.11 -15.66
CA ASP A 111 -13.49 7.98 -15.66
C ASP A 111 -14.82 7.22 -15.39
N LYS A 112 -14.83 5.89 -15.60
CA LYS A 112 -16.02 5.07 -15.43
C LYS A 112 -16.06 4.32 -14.10
N THR A 113 -14.90 4.11 -13.51
CA THR A 113 -14.72 3.19 -12.39
C THR A 113 -14.61 3.94 -11.06
N PHE A 114 -14.29 5.24 -11.09
CA PHE A 114 -14.07 6.03 -9.88
C PHE A 114 -15.33 6.83 -9.50
N GLY A 115 -15.84 6.54 -8.29
CA GLY A 115 -16.90 7.35 -7.70
C GLY A 115 -16.42 8.76 -7.34
N THR A 116 -17.38 9.66 -7.23
CA THR A 116 -17.13 11.05 -6.81
C THR A 116 -16.88 11.19 -5.31
N ASP A 117 -16.98 10.13 -4.53
CA ASP A 117 -16.89 10.15 -3.05
C ASP A 117 -15.48 10.33 -2.50
N GLY A 118 -14.58 10.83 -3.32
CA GLY A 118 -13.28 11.26 -2.89
C GLY A 118 -12.25 10.12 -2.74
N THR A 119 -11.04 10.43 -3.16
CA THR A 119 -9.87 9.64 -2.84
C THR A 119 -9.41 10.00 -1.44
N LYS A 120 -9.24 9.00 -0.57
CA LYS A 120 -8.55 9.16 0.71
C LYS A 120 -7.06 9.00 0.49
N GLU A 121 -6.28 9.80 1.19
CA GLU A 121 -4.82 9.76 1.11
C GLU A 121 -4.25 9.57 2.51
N GLY A 122 -3.15 8.84 2.61
CA GLY A 122 -2.47 8.60 3.88
C GLY A 122 -1.03 8.16 3.71
N THR A 123 -0.20 8.56 4.66
CA THR A 123 1.24 8.31 4.65
C THR A 123 1.61 7.41 5.83
N THR A 124 2.46 6.42 5.60
CA THR A 124 2.90 5.48 6.62
C THR A 124 3.74 6.16 7.70
N ASP A 125 3.49 5.76 8.95
CA ASP A 125 4.20 6.23 10.14
C ASP A 125 5.57 5.54 10.31
N ASP A 126 6.24 5.79 11.46
CA ASP A 126 7.55 5.19 11.79
C ASP A 126 7.55 3.66 11.87
N ASN A 127 6.37 3.04 12.05
CA ASN A 127 6.19 1.60 12.00
C ASN A 127 5.87 1.09 10.59
N GLY A 128 5.88 1.95 9.58
CA GLY A 128 5.45 1.64 8.23
C GLY A 128 3.95 1.41 8.11
N GLU A 129 3.14 1.92 9.05
CA GLU A 129 1.71 1.64 9.11
C GLU A 129 0.87 2.86 8.77
N TYR A 130 -0.23 2.62 8.05
CA TYR A 130 -1.32 3.58 7.88
C TYR A 130 -2.67 2.86 7.81
N LYS A 131 -3.68 3.35 8.53
CA LYS A 131 -5.02 2.79 8.56
C LYS A 131 -6.03 3.72 7.89
N PHE A 132 -6.64 3.26 6.82
CA PHE A 132 -7.88 3.83 6.28
C PHE A 132 -9.05 3.26 7.06
N ASP A 133 -9.70 4.08 7.87
CA ASP A 133 -10.77 3.68 8.78
C ASP A 133 -12.14 4.15 8.30
N ASN A 134 -13.21 3.57 8.88
CA ASN A 134 -14.61 3.92 8.57
C ASN A 134 -14.91 3.86 7.07
N LEU A 135 -14.47 2.81 6.41
CA LEU A 135 -14.71 2.61 4.98
C LEU A 135 -16.08 1.98 4.76
N PRO A 136 -17.00 2.63 4.02
CA PRO A 136 -18.24 1.99 3.56
C PRO A 136 -17.93 0.70 2.80
N LEU A 137 -18.77 -0.31 2.93
CA LEU A 137 -18.55 -1.58 2.22
C LEU A 137 -18.47 -1.38 0.71
N GLY A 138 -17.60 -2.15 0.04
CA GLY A 138 -17.41 -2.07 -1.40
C GLY A 138 -16.01 -2.41 -1.86
N ALA A 139 -15.71 -2.11 -3.12
CA ALA A 139 -14.40 -2.30 -3.73
C ALA A 139 -13.60 -0.99 -3.70
N TYR A 140 -12.31 -1.10 -3.47
CA TYR A 140 -11.38 0.01 -3.38
C TYR A 140 -10.15 -0.23 -4.25
N LEU A 141 -9.70 0.78 -4.98
CA LEU A 141 -8.39 0.80 -5.61
C LEU A 141 -7.38 1.41 -4.65
N LEU A 142 -6.38 0.64 -4.28
CA LEU A 142 -5.21 1.09 -3.52
C LEU A 142 -4.06 1.36 -4.49
N GLN A 143 -3.49 2.55 -4.39
CA GLN A 143 -2.35 3.00 -5.20
C GLN A 143 -1.27 3.57 -4.30
N GLU A 144 -0.03 3.31 -4.66
CA GLU A 144 1.13 3.91 -4.03
C GLU A 144 1.64 5.07 -4.88
N GLU A 145 1.92 6.21 -4.25
CA GLU A 145 2.53 7.37 -4.89
C GLU A 145 4.04 7.15 -5.09
N ASP A 146 4.63 7.94 -5.98
CA ASP A 146 6.06 7.87 -6.23
C ASP A 146 6.85 8.39 -5.02
N HIS A 147 7.96 7.75 -4.72
CA HIS A 147 8.84 8.12 -3.62
C HIS A 147 10.30 7.97 -4.06
N ALA A 148 11.15 8.96 -3.72
CA ALA A 148 12.52 9.06 -4.22
C ALA A 148 13.42 7.85 -3.88
N GLN A 149 13.15 7.16 -2.78
CA GLN A 149 13.92 5.97 -2.38
C GLN A 149 13.43 4.66 -3.04
N VAL A 150 12.33 4.71 -3.79
CA VAL A 150 11.68 3.51 -4.32
C VAL A 150 12.08 3.29 -5.77
N SER A 151 12.72 2.15 -6.07
CA SER A 151 13.01 1.73 -7.43
C SER A 151 11.87 0.93 -8.07
N LYS A 152 11.21 0.08 -7.26
CA LYS A 152 10.03 -0.68 -7.69
C LYS A 152 8.94 -0.57 -6.64
N LYS A 153 7.85 0.11 -6.97
CA LYS A 153 6.67 0.22 -6.11
C LYS A 153 5.67 -0.91 -6.37
N MET A 154 4.71 -1.09 -5.46
CA MET A 154 3.64 -2.03 -5.68
C MET A 154 2.76 -1.63 -6.89
N ALA A 155 2.28 -2.63 -7.62
CA ALA A 155 1.24 -2.39 -8.61
C ALA A 155 -0.09 -2.00 -7.92
N PRO A 156 -0.95 -1.19 -8.57
CA PRO A 156 -2.29 -0.91 -8.05
C PRO A 156 -3.05 -2.19 -7.72
N ALA A 157 -3.79 -2.18 -6.61
CA ALA A 157 -4.52 -3.35 -6.13
C ALA A 157 -5.99 -3.02 -5.83
N ILE A 158 -6.89 -3.96 -6.17
CA ILE A 158 -8.30 -3.86 -5.79
C ILE A 158 -8.51 -4.66 -4.51
N ILE A 159 -9.09 -4.01 -3.51
CA ILE A 159 -9.37 -4.57 -2.19
C ILE A 159 -10.87 -4.46 -1.93
N TYR A 160 -11.50 -5.57 -1.55
CA TYR A 160 -12.91 -5.61 -1.17
C TYR A 160 -13.05 -5.50 0.35
N VAL A 161 -13.94 -4.64 0.80
CA VAL A 161 -14.35 -4.49 2.20
C VAL A 161 -15.83 -4.88 2.31
N PRO A 162 -16.21 -6.00 2.93
CA PRO A 162 -15.33 -7.02 3.52
C PRO A 162 -14.71 -7.94 2.47
N THR A 163 -13.64 -8.66 2.86
CA THR A 163 -13.08 -9.75 2.07
C THR A 163 -13.36 -11.11 2.71
N TYR A 164 -13.29 -12.20 1.92
CA TYR A 164 -13.50 -13.53 2.44
C TYR A 164 -12.33 -13.96 3.33
N ASN A 165 -12.63 -14.49 4.54
CA ASN A 165 -11.63 -15.05 5.43
C ASN A 165 -11.27 -16.48 5.02
N PRO A 166 -10.05 -16.76 4.53
CA PRO A 166 -9.67 -18.10 4.10
C PRO A 166 -9.64 -19.12 5.24
N GLU A 167 -9.48 -18.72 6.51
CA GLU A 167 -9.55 -19.63 7.66
C GLU A 167 -10.91 -20.29 7.78
N ASN A 168 -11.99 -19.63 7.38
CA ASN A 168 -13.34 -20.18 7.41
C ASN A 168 -13.50 -21.45 6.54
N LYS A 169 -12.55 -21.75 5.64
CA LYS A 169 -12.53 -23.01 4.88
C LYS A 169 -12.15 -24.21 5.76
N THR A 170 -11.29 -24.00 6.75
CA THR A 170 -10.74 -25.05 7.62
C THR A 170 -11.36 -25.04 9.01
N ASP A 171 -11.76 -23.86 9.49
CA ASP A 171 -12.48 -23.66 10.74
C ASP A 171 -13.77 -22.87 10.48
N THR A 172 -14.90 -23.56 10.49
CA THR A 172 -16.22 -22.95 10.29
C THR A 172 -16.65 -22.05 11.45
N ASN A 173 -15.96 -22.05 12.59
CA ASN A 173 -16.18 -21.10 13.70
C ASN A 173 -15.46 -19.77 13.45
N ALA A 174 -14.45 -19.73 12.58
CA ALA A 174 -13.81 -18.50 12.19
C ALA A 174 -14.81 -17.58 11.45
N PRO A 175 -14.72 -16.25 11.61
CA PRO A 175 -15.57 -15.32 10.88
C PRO A 175 -15.48 -15.57 9.37
N LYS A 176 -16.62 -15.56 8.68
CA LYS A 176 -16.65 -15.75 7.24
C LYS A 176 -16.06 -14.57 6.48
N TRP A 177 -16.22 -13.37 7.01
CA TRP A 177 -15.84 -12.12 6.40
C TRP A 177 -14.88 -11.35 7.30
N LEU A 178 -13.85 -10.75 6.69
CA LEU A 178 -12.91 -9.82 7.33
C LEU A 178 -13.35 -8.40 6.95
N TYR A 179 -13.63 -7.59 7.97
CA TYR A 179 -13.97 -6.17 7.83
C TYR A 179 -12.76 -5.27 8.10
N ASP A 180 -11.83 -5.74 8.93
CA ASP A 180 -10.51 -5.14 9.12
C ASP A 180 -9.50 -5.92 8.26
N ILE A 181 -9.01 -5.26 7.22
CA ILE A 181 -8.17 -5.90 6.21
C ILE A 181 -6.75 -5.38 6.33
N HIS A 182 -5.78 -6.30 6.36
CA HIS A 182 -4.37 -5.99 6.45
C HIS A 182 -3.67 -6.30 5.12
N VAL A 183 -2.89 -5.34 4.62
CA VAL A 183 -2.12 -5.47 3.39
C VAL A 183 -0.65 -5.16 3.66
N TYR A 184 0.23 -5.91 3.01
CA TYR A 184 1.67 -5.86 3.23
C TYR A 184 2.40 -5.50 1.93
N PRO A 185 2.27 -4.25 1.43
CA PRO A 185 2.99 -3.81 0.25
C PRO A 185 4.50 -3.77 0.52
N LYS A 186 5.26 -4.16 -0.49
CA LYS A 186 6.73 -4.15 -0.42
C LYS A 186 7.29 -3.34 -1.56
N ASN A 187 8.32 -2.53 -1.26
CA ASN A 187 9.06 -1.82 -2.28
C ASN A 187 10.49 -2.30 -2.30
N LEU A 188 11.01 -2.46 -3.51
CA LEU A 188 12.44 -2.48 -3.70
C LEU A 188 12.92 -1.03 -3.60
N ILE A 189 13.84 -0.78 -2.69
CA ILE A 189 14.48 0.54 -2.57
C ILE A 189 15.74 0.59 -3.44
N HIS A 190 16.12 1.80 -3.81
CA HIS A 190 17.41 2.00 -4.46
C HIS A 190 18.51 1.61 -3.49
N GLN A 191 19.30 0.62 -3.87
CA GLN A 191 20.54 0.32 -3.15
C GLN A 191 21.58 1.36 -3.50
N GLY A 192 21.71 2.37 -2.67
CA GLY A 192 22.94 3.12 -2.38
C GLY A 192 23.80 3.65 -3.53
N GLY A 193 23.40 3.51 -4.79
CA GLY A 193 24.09 4.11 -5.91
C GLY A 193 23.27 5.25 -6.53
N PRO A 194 23.88 6.36 -6.94
CA PRO A 194 23.17 7.34 -7.74
C PRO A 194 22.78 6.73 -9.10
N ASP A 195 21.56 6.98 -9.54
CA ASP A 195 21.25 6.80 -10.96
C ASP A 195 22.06 7.83 -11.72
N ILE A 196 22.80 7.40 -12.73
CA ILE A 196 23.59 8.29 -13.59
C ILE A 196 23.10 8.10 -15.01
N ASP A 197 22.64 9.17 -15.60
CA ASP A 197 22.34 9.25 -17.03
C ASP A 197 23.29 10.24 -17.72
N LYS A 198 23.68 9.95 -18.95
CA LYS A 198 24.61 10.74 -19.70
C LYS A 198 24.09 10.97 -21.11
N ASP A 199 23.72 12.19 -21.37
CA ASP A 199 23.17 12.64 -22.64
C ASP A 199 24.13 13.54 -23.43
N VAL A 200 23.86 13.68 -24.72
CA VAL A 200 24.62 14.54 -25.62
C VAL A 200 23.69 15.58 -26.21
N VAL A 201 24.07 16.86 -26.17
CA VAL A 201 23.35 18.02 -26.70
C VAL A 201 22.06 18.34 -25.95
N ASN A 202 21.17 17.38 -25.73
CA ASN A 202 19.90 17.57 -25.01
C ASN A 202 19.60 16.35 -24.14
N GLU A 203 18.88 16.57 -23.03
CA GLU A 203 18.35 15.49 -22.19
C GLU A 203 17.53 14.47 -22.99
N GLY A 204 17.76 13.20 -22.73
CA GLY A 204 17.12 12.08 -23.42
C GLY A 204 17.79 11.67 -24.74
N ASN A 205 18.89 12.31 -25.14
CA ASN A 205 19.62 11.99 -26.36
C ASN A 205 20.94 11.27 -26.06
N ASN A 206 20.97 9.97 -26.30
CA ASN A 206 22.19 9.15 -26.17
C ASN A 206 23.13 9.25 -27.39
N HIS A 207 22.76 9.98 -28.42
CA HIS A 207 23.51 10.11 -29.69
C HIS A 207 23.40 11.52 -30.25
N ALA A 208 24.51 12.07 -30.74
CA ALA A 208 24.55 13.30 -31.51
C ALA A 208 25.38 13.12 -32.79
N GLY A 209 24.98 13.80 -33.83
CA GLY A 209 25.66 13.81 -35.14
C GLY A 209 26.47 15.09 -35.35
N GLU A 210 27.44 15.37 -34.48
CA GLU A 210 28.25 16.60 -34.55
C GLU A 210 29.44 16.44 -35.50
N ASN A 211 29.91 17.56 -36.10
CA ASN A 211 31.06 17.56 -37.01
C ASN A 211 32.36 17.76 -36.25
N ILE A 212 33.49 17.42 -36.90
CA ILE A 212 34.81 17.66 -36.34
C ILE A 212 35.02 19.18 -36.17
N GLY A 213 35.29 19.57 -34.91
CA GLY A 213 35.50 20.98 -34.54
C GLY A 213 34.28 21.66 -33.94
N ASP A 214 33.10 21.00 -33.93
CA ASP A 214 31.92 21.51 -33.24
C ASP A 214 32.06 21.31 -31.70
N VAL A 215 31.54 22.31 -30.96
CA VAL A 215 31.47 22.26 -29.50
C VAL A 215 30.05 21.90 -29.12
N PHE A 216 29.90 20.84 -28.34
CA PHE A 216 28.63 20.36 -27.86
C PHE A 216 28.66 20.00 -26.37
N PRO A 217 27.55 20.17 -25.63
CA PRO A 217 27.49 19.84 -24.23
C PRO A 217 27.29 18.35 -24.01
N TRP A 218 27.90 17.85 -22.94
CA TRP A 218 27.52 16.62 -22.28
C TRP A 218 26.66 16.95 -21.06
N ILE A 219 25.56 16.26 -20.91
CA ILE A 219 24.65 16.42 -19.76
C ILE A 219 24.76 15.16 -18.93
N ILE A 220 25.18 15.32 -17.69
CA ILE A 220 25.20 14.22 -16.72
C ILE A 220 24.13 14.52 -15.68
N THR A 221 23.08 13.71 -15.70
CA THR A 221 22.01 13.77 -14.70
C THR A 221 22.22 12.68 -13.69
N THR A 222 22.18 13.02 -12.43
CA THR A 222 22.34 12.05 -11.33
C THR A 222 21.43 12.38 -10.18
N THR A 223 20.93 11.35 -9.51
CA THR A 223 20.20 11.48 -8.27
C THR A 223 21.13 11.21 -7.10
N VAL A 224 21.12 12.07 -6.10
CA VAL A 224 21.78 11.79 -4.82
C VAL A 224 20.86 10.87 -4.03
N PRO A 225 21.24 9.60 -3.76
CA PRO A 225 20.40 8.70 -3.00
C PRO A 225 20.11 9.28 -1.62
N LEU A 226 18.86 9.21 -1.18
CA LEU A 226 18.52 9.58 0.18
C LEU A 226 19.12 8.53 1.13
N LYS A 227 19.73 9.01 2.20
CA LYS A 227 20.21 8.17 3.30
C LYS A 227 19.19 8.13 4.43
N ASP A 228 19.29 7.12 5.29
CA ASP A 228 18.54 7.10 6.55
C ASP A 228 18.92 8.33 7.39
N ASP A 229 18.00 8.81 8.23
CA ASP A 229 18.09 10.10 8.97
C ASP A 229 19.39 10.31 9.78
N GLU A 230 20.12 9.23 10.09
CA GLU A 230 21.39 9.28 10.85
C GLU A 230 22.63 9.32 9.96
N GLU A 231 22.49 9.21 8.62
CA GLU A 231 23.62 9.16 7.70
C GLU A 231 23.67 10.39 6.79
N ILE A 232 24.83 11.01 6.69
CA ILE A 232 25.09 12.14 5.78
C ILE A 232 26.19 11.78 4.78
N TYR A 233 26.04 12.25 3.52
CA TYR A 233 27.13 12.22 2.57
C TYR A 233 28.15 13.31 2.92
N ASN A 234 29.38 12.92 3.14
CA ASN A 234 30.48 13.86 3.31
C ASN A 234 31.16 14.22 1.99
N LYS A 235 30.89 13.48 0.93
CA LYS A 235 31.44 13.73 -0.41
C LYS A 235 30.57 13.03 -1.47
N TYR A 236 30.34 13.73 -2.57
CA TYR A 236 29.71 13.22 -3.79
C TYR A 236 30.60 13.59 -4.98
N ILE A 237 31.06 12.60 -5.76
CA ILE A 237 31.96 12.82 -6.89
C ILE A 237 31.38 12.11 -8.10
N ILE A 238 31.29 12.85 -9.19
CA ILE A 238 31.02 12.32 -10.51
C ILE A 238 32.36 12.28 -11.26
N THR A 239 32.71 11.12 -11.84
CA THR A 239 33.89 10.97 -12.67
C THR A 239 33.46 10.50 -14.04
N ASP A 240 33.86 11.23 -15.06
CA ASP A 240 33.65 10.87 -16.47
C ASP A 240 35.00 10.73 -17.19
N VAL A 241 35.10 9.69 -18.02
CA VAL A 241 36.28 9.47 -18.86
C VAL A 241 35.92 9.86 -20.28
N ILE A 242 36.45 11.00 -20.73
CA ILE A 242 36.22 11.54 -22.07
C ILE A 242 37.06 10.74 -23.08
N ASP A 243 36.46 10.41 -24.22
CA ASP A 243 37.18 9.76 -25.34
C ASP A 243 38.37 10.61 -25.81
N SER A 244 39.50 9.96 -26.04
CA SER A 244 40.76 10.64 -26.46
C SER A 244 40.68 11.43 -27.75
N ARG A 245 39.60 11.33 -28.52
CA ARG A 245 39.33 12.10 -29.73
C ARG A 245 38.63 13.43 -29.46
N LEU A 246 38.23 13.67 -28.20
CA LEU A 246 37.52 14.88 -27.78
C LEU A 246 38.44 15.75 -26.92
N ASP A 247 38.36 17.04 -27.13
CA ASP A 247 39.00 18.04 -26.29
C ASP A 247 37.97 18.65 -25.32
N PHE A 248 38.28 18.61 -24.02
CA PHE A 248 37.42 19.20 -23.01
C PHE A 248 37.48 20.71 -23.03
N VAL A 249 36.35 21.37 -23.26
CA VAL A 249 36.19 22.81 -23.17
C VAL A 249 35.55 23.14 -21.82
N ASN A 250 36.29 23.84 -20.96
CA ASN A 250 35.94 24.08 -19.56
C ASN A 250 34.80 25.11 -19.41
N GLU A 251 33.54 24.67 -19.48
CA GLU A 251 32.37 25.41 -19.02
C GLU A 251 31.48 24.49 -18.19
N GLU A 252 31.64 24.54 -16.86
CA GLU A 252 30.78 23.80 -15.96
C GLU A 252 29.56 24.65 -15.60
N LYS A 253 28.35 24.11 -15.80
CA LYS A 253 27.10 24.61 -15.24
C LYS A 253 26.52 23.53 -14.36
N ILE A 254 26.49 23.80 -13.05
CA ILE A 254 25.79 22.97 -12.07
C ILE A 254 24.46 23.68 -11.75
N SER A 255 23.34 22.99 -11.96
CA SER A 255 22.00 23.51 -11.69
C SER A 255 21.34 22.74 -10.56
#